data_4dcb9ac581d52d754190f779994cd05b
#
_entry.id   4dcb9ac581d52d754190f779994cd05b
#
_cell.length_a   1.000
_cell.length_b   1.000
_cell.length_c   1.000
_cell.angle_alpha   90.00
_cell.angle_beta   90.00
_cell.angle_gamma   90.00
#
_symmetry.space_group_name_H-M   'P 1'
#
loop_
_entity.id
_entity.type
_entity.pdbx_description
1 polymer ?
#
loop_
_entity_poly.entity_id
_entity_poly.type
_entity_poly.pdbx_seq_one_letter_code
_entity_poly.pdbx_strand_id
1 'polypeptide(L)'
;KFSAMLDQLGIDQPAWMELTSLEEVKGFVEKVGYPVLVRPSYVLSGAAMNVCYDDEELENFLKMAAEVSKEYPVVVSQFMQDTKEIEFDAVAQNGEVVEYAISEHIEYAGVHSGDATLVFPAQKIYFETARRIKKIGRRIAKELNISGPFNMQFLAKNNEVKVIECNLRASRSFPFVSKVLKRNFIETATRIMLGAPYSQPDKSAFDIDWI
;
A
#
# COMPACT_ATOMS: atom_id res chain seq x y z
N LYS A 1 -1.78 -12.13 -7.85
CA LYS A 1 -1.58 -12.94 -6.60
C LYS A 1 -1.95 -12.13 -5.35
N PHE A 2 -1.39 -10.91 -5.15
CA PHE A 2 -1.65 -10.10 -3.96
C PHE A 2 -3.12 -9.67 -3.87
N SER A 3 -3.68 -9.12 -4.94
CA SER A 3 -5.09 -8.70 -4.97
C SER A 3 -6.07 -9.85 -4.73
N ALA A 4 -5.80 -11.04 -5.29
CA ALA A 4 -6.60 -12.23 -5.01
C ALA A 4 -6.53 -12.68 -3.53
N MET A 5 -5.37 -12.50 -2.88
CA MET A 5 -5.21 -12.75 -1.44
C MET A 5 -6.04 -11.74 -0.62
N LEU A 6 -6.04 -10.45 -1.00
CA LEU A 6 -6.87 -9.45 -0.33
C LEU A 6 -8.36 -9.79 -0.43
N ASP A 7 -8.82 -10.22 -1.61
CA ASP A 7 -10.22 -10.65 -1.82
C ASP A 7 -10.56 -11.86 -0.93
N GLN A 8 -9.68 -12.87 -0.85
CA GLN A 8 -9.87 -14.03 0.03
C GLN A 8 -9.93 -13.65 1.51
N LEU A 9 -9.13 -12.66 1.90
CA LEU A 9 -9.14 -12.13 3.26
C LEU A 9 -10.32 -11.17 3.52
N GLY A 10 -11.11 -10.80 2.51
CA GLY A 10 -12.14 -9.77 2.63
C GLY A 10 -11.56 -8.43 3.07
N ILE A 11 -10.42 -8.07 2.52
CA ILE A 11 -9.75 -6.77 2.73
C ILE A 11 -10.02 -5.90 1.52
N ASP A 12 -10.56 -4.71 1.77
CA ASP A 12 -10.94 -3.78 0.70
C ASP A 12 -9.71 -3.27 -0.06
N GLN A 13 -9.85 -3.23 -1.38
CA GLN A 13 -8.90 -2.66 -2.34
C GLN A 13 -9.67 -1.94 -3.45
N PRO A 14 -9.05 -1.05 -4.26
CA PRO A 14 -9.69 -0.56 -5.46
C PRO A 14 -10.16 -1.71 -6.34
N ALA A 15 -11.32 -1.58 -6.98
CA ALA A 15 -11.78 -2.59 -7.92
C ALA A 15 -10.70 -2.84 -8.98
N TRP A 16 -10.48 -4.09 -9.36
CA TRP A 16 -9.37 -4.46 -10.23
C TRP A 16 -9.73 -5.64 -11.13
N MET A 17 -9.00 -5.76 -12.23
CA MET A 17 -9.00 -6.95 -13.08
C MET A 17 -7.65 -7.15 -13.76
N GLU A 18 -7.34 -8.38 -14.14
CA GLU A 18 -6.23 -8.69 -15.04
C GLU A 18 -6.71 -8.53 -16.48
N LEU A 19 -5.86 -8.00 -17.36
CA LEU A 19 -6.15 -7.88 -18.79
C LEU A 19 -6.24 -9.27 -19.40
N THR A 20 -7.40 -9.60 -19.92
CA THR A 20 -7.67 -10.82 -20.70
C THR A 20 -8.03 -10.45 -22.12
N SER A 21 -8.94 -9.48 -22.29
CA SER A 21 -9.31 -8.91 -23.58
C SER A 21 -9.71 -7.44 -23.44
N LEU A 22 -9.67 -6.70 -24.56
CA LEU A 22 -10.09 -5.31 -24.58
C LEU A 22 -11.59 -5.16 -24.23
N GLU A 23 -12.41 -6.11 -24.67
CA GLU A 23 -13.86 -6.11 -24.41
C GLU A 23 -14.16 -6.27 -22.93
N GLU A 24 -13.46 -7.17 -22.25
CA GLU A 24 -13.63 -7.36 -20.80
C GLU A 24 -13.17 -6.15 -20.01
N VAL A 25 -12.06 -5.48 -20.43
CA VAL A 25 -11.63 -4.22 -19.81
C VAL A 25 -12.66 -3.12 -19.98
N LYS A 26 -13.25 -2.96 -21.17
CA LYS A 26 -14.34 -1.99 -21.40
C LYS A 26 -15.54 -2.30 -20.50
N GLY A 27 -15.96 -3.55 -20.42
CA GLY A 27 -17.02 -3.97 -19.50
C GLY A 27 -16.71 -3.74 -18.01
N PHE A 28 -15.43 -3.81 -17.62
CA PHE A 28 -15.00 -3.43 -16.28
C PHE A 28 -15.12 -1.91 -16.08
N VAL A 29 -14.63 -1.12 -17.04
CA VAL A 29 -14.67 0.35 -16.96
C VAL A 29 -16.12 0.86 -16.94
N GLU A 30 -17.04 0.25 -17.69
CA GLU A 30 -18.47 0.58 -17.61
C GLU A 30 -19.04 0.42 -16.19
N LYS A 31 -18.53 -0.53 -15.42
CA LYS A 31 -18.98 -0.79 -14.03
C LYS A 31 -18.36 0.14 -13.02
N VAL A 32 -17.06 0.45 -13.15
CA VAL A 32 -16.31 1.21 -12.13
C VAL A 32 -16.21 2.71 -12.45
N GLY A 33 -16.41 3.09 -13.71
CA GLY A 33 -16.24 4.45 -14.23
C GLY A 33 -14.78 4.85 -14.41
N TYR A 34 -14.56 5.95 -15.16
CA TYR A 34 -13.26 6.61 -15.23
C TYR A 34 -13.04 7.55 -14.03
N PRO A 35 -11.78 7.83 -13.66
CA PRO A 35 -10.54 7.31 -14.25
C PRO A 35 -10.17 5.91 -13.78
N VAL A 36 -9.38 5.22 -14.61
CA VAL A 36 -8.79 3.92 -14.27
C VAL A 36 -7.26 3.97 -14.39
N LEU A 37 -6.59 3.13 -13.62
CA LEU A 37 -5.14 2.98 -13.63
C LEU A 37 -4.76 1.70 -14.37
N VAL A 38 -3.96 1.83 -15.43
CA VAL A 38 -3.32 0.72 -16.14
C VAL A 38 -1.95 0.48 -15.55
N ARG A 39 -1.67 -0.74 -15.11
CA ARG A 39 -0.44 -1.11 -14.44
C ARG A 39 0.11 -2.43 -14.99
N PRO A 40 1.24 -2.41 -15.72
CA PRO A 40 1.97 -3.63 -16.04
C PRO A 40 2.48 -4.31 -14.76
N SER A 41 2.43 -5.64 -14.70
CA SER A 41 3.04 -6.39 -13.60
C SER A 41 4.57 -6.34 -13.70
N TYR A 42 5.23 -6.36 -12.55
CA TYR A 42 6.70 -6.39 -12.44
C TYR A 42 7.45 -5.18 -13.02
N VAL A 43 6.81 -4.04 -13.12
CA VAL A 43 7.48 -2.78 -13.48
C VAL A 43 7.93 -2.08 -12.22
N LEU A 44 9.21 -1.68 -12.16
CA LEU A 44 9.78 -0.95 -11.04
C LEU A 44 9.46 0.55 -11.10
N SER A 45 9.21 1.15 -9.96
CA SER A 45 9.09 2.60 -9.77
C SER A 45 7.94 3.25 -10.56
N GLY A 46 6.84 2.54 -10.79
CA GLY A 46 5.66 3.09 -11.48
C GLY A 46 5.89 3.39 -12.97
N ALA A 47 7.01 2.94 -13.56
CA ALA A 47 7.25 3.07 -14.99
C ALA A 47 6.13 2.38 -15.79
N ALA A 48 5.59 3.05 -16.80
CA ALA A 48 4.47 2.60 -17.60
C ALA A 48 3.13 2.42 -16.83
N MET A 49 3.02 2.95 -15.60
CA MET A 49 1.72 3.13 -14.95
C MET A 49 1.07 4.41 -15.48
N ASN A 50 -0.17 4.31 -15.92
CA ASN A 50 -0.88 5.45 -16.47
C ASN A 50 -2.33 5.49 -15.98
N VAL A 51 -2.78 6.70 -15.68
CA VAL A 51 -4.19 6.98 -15.37
C VAL A 51 -4.87 7.35 -16.68
N CYS A 52 -5.95 6.65 -16.99
CA CYS A 52 -6.76 6.86 -18.21
C CYS A 52 -8.09 7.50 -17.84
N TYR A 53 -8.47 8.53 -18.55
CA TYR A 53 -9.68 9.29 -18.31
C TYR A 53 -10.78 9.01 -19.35
N ASP A 54 -10.44 8.33 -20.43
CA ASP A 54 -11.35 7.95 -21.50
C ASP A 54 -10.90 6.67 -22.23
N ASP A 55 -11.73 6.22 -23.17
CA ASP A 55 -11.47 4.99 -23.93
C ASP A 55 -10.25 5.10 -24.86
N GLU A 56 -9.96 6.27 -25.40
CA GLU A 56 -8.84 6.47 -26.31
C GLU A 56 -7.50 6.34 -25.56
N GLU A 57 -7.39 6.99 -24.40
CA GLU A 57 -6.23 6.87 -23.53
C GLU A 57 -6.06 5.41 -23.07
N LEU A 58 -7.16 4.77 -22.65
CA LEU A 58 -7.15 3.38 -22.20
C LEU A 58 -6.59 2.44 -23.28
N GLU A 59 -7.10 2.52 -24.52
CA GLU A 59 -6.64 1.67 -25.61
C GLU A 59 -5.15 1.89 -25.94
N ASN A 60 -4.71 3.14 -25.93
CA ASN A 60 -3.32 3.48 -26.20
C ASN A 60 -2.38 2.94 -25.12
N PHE A 61 -2.73 3.13 -23.84
CA PHE A 61 -1.90 2.65 -22.74
C PHE A 61 -1.93 1.11 -22.58
N LEU A 62 -3.04 0.45 -22.90
CA LEU A 62 -3.08 -1.01 -22.91
C LEU A 62 -2.15 -1.60 -23.96
N LYS A 63 -2.07 -1.00 -25.17
CA LYS A 63 -1.11 -1.42 -26.21
C LYS A 63 0.33 -1.27 -25.74
N MET A 64 0.66 -0.11 -25.16
CA MET A 64 2.01 0.14 -24.62
C MET A 64 2.34 -0.82 -23.46
N ALA A 65 1.41 -1.04 -22.55
CA ALA A 65 1.60 -1.93 -21.42
C ALA A 65 1.81 -3.40 -21.85
N ALA A 66 1.08 -3.86 -22.86
CA ALA A 66 1.24 -5.20 -23.43
C ALA A 66 2.60 -5.39 -24.11
N GLU A 67 3.15 -4.36 -24.74
CA GLU A 67 4.50 -4.40 -25.33
C GLU A 67 5.60 -4.50 -24.27
N VAL A 68 5.45 -3.80 -23.17
CA VAL A 68 6.41 -3.81 -22.05
C VAL A 68 6.33 -5.08 -21.21
N SER A 69 5.13 -5.66 -21.07
CA SER A 69 4.84 -6.79 -20.18
C SER A 69 4.39 -8.03 -20.97
N LYS A 70 5.25 -8.55 -21.85
CA LYS A 70 4.92 -9.70 -22.71
C LYS A 70 4.70 -11.01 -21.94
N GLU A 71 5.32 -11.17 -20.79
CA GLU A 71 5.29 -12.42 -20.00
C GLU A 71 4.36 -12.34 -18.79
N TYR A 72 3.87 -11.16 -18.43
CA TYR A 72 3.11 -10.94 -17.20
C TYR A 72 1.83 -10.16 -17.46
N PRO A 73 0.77 -10.43 -16.69
CA PRO A 73 -0.50 -9.76 -16.90
C PRO A 73 -0.42 -8.25 -16.63
N VAL A 74 -1.15 -7.49 -17.43
CA VAL A 74 -1.46 -6.08 -17.16
C VAL A 74 -2.68 -6.03 -16.26
N VAL A 75 -2.63 -5.21 -15.23
CA VAL A 75 -3.73 -5.00 -14.30
C VAL A 75 -4.37 -3.65 -14.56
N VAL A 76 -5.69 -3.63 -14.65
CA VAL A 76 -6.49 -2.42 -14.70
C VAL A 76 -7.23 -2.29 -13.36
N SER A 77 -7.18 -1.13 -12.75
CA SER A 77 -7.86 -0.88 -11.49
C SER A 77 -8.54 0.49 -11.47
N GLN A 78 -9.58 0.62 -10.67
CA GLN A 78 -10.22 1.90 -10.41
C GLN A 78 -9.19 2.87 -9.82
N PHE A 79 -9.08 4.08 -10.38
CA PHE A 79 -8.29 5.15 -9.80
C PHE A 79 -9.17 6.02 -8.90
N MET A 80 -8.83 6.06 -7.62
CA MET A 80 -9.62 6.76 -6.61
C MET A 80 -9.11 8.18 -6.43
N GLN A 81 -9.88 9.15 -6.93
CA GLN A 81 -9.56 10.57 -6.80
C GLN A 81 -9.92 11.13 -5.40
N ASP A 82 -9.24 12.20 -5.01
CA ASP A 82 -9.48 12.93 -3.75
C ASP A 82 -9.41 12.03 -2.51
N THR A 83 -8.52 11.06 -2.54
CA THR A 83 -8.25 10.19 -1.40
C THR A 83 -6.95 10.57 -0.71
N LYS A 84 -6.93 10.40 0.61
CA LYS A 84 -5.69 10.47 1.39
C LYS A 84 -4.87 9.22 1.15
N GLU A 85 -3.58 9.39 0.96
CA GLU A 85 -2.63 8.29 0.97
C GLU A 85 -1.99 8.17 2.34
N ILE A 86 -1.97 6.96 2.87
CA ILE A 86 -1.49 6.67 4.21
C ILE A 86 -0.51 5.51 4.14
N GLU A 87 0.62 5.68 4.81
CA GLU A 87 1.63 4.64 4.92
C GLU A 87 1.58 3.96 6.29
N PHE A 88 1.79 2.66 6.27
CA PHE A 88 1.98 1.82 7.44
C PHE A 88 3.35 1.17 7.34
N ASP A 89 4.31 1.73 8.07
CA ASP A 89 5.64 1.18 8.20
C ASP A 89 5.71 0.26 9.41
N ALA A 90 6.14 -0.97 9.23
CA ALA A 90 6.13 -1.93 10.32
C ALA A 90 7.28 -2.92 10.25
N VAL A 91 7.55 -3.51 11.41
CA VAL A 91 8.44 -4.66 11.58
C VAL A 91 7.61 -5.80 12.17
N ALA A 92 7.75 -7.00 11.60
CA ALA A 92 7.07 -8.18 12.10
C ALA A 92 8.06 -9.33 12.37
N GLN A 93 7.65 -10.27 13.21
CA GLN A 93 8.34 -11.52 13.47
C GLN A 93 7.33 -12.67 13.41
N ASN A 94 7.55 -13.63 12.53
CA ASN A 94 6.67 -14.78 12.33
C ASN A 94 5.18 -14.39 12.17
N GLY A 95 4.94 -13.34 11.37
CA GLY A 95 3.60 -12.82 11.10
C GLY A 95 3.01 -11.92 12.19
N GLU A 96 3.67 -11.76 13.33
CA GLU A 96 3.21 -10.86 14.40
C GLU A 96 3.90 -9.49 14.29
N VAL A 97 3.12 -8.42 14.22
CA VAL A 97 3.64 -7.06 14.16
C VAL A 97 4.24 -6.66 15.50
N VAL A 98 5.54 -6.39 15.50
CA VAL A 98 6.33 -6.01 16.67
C VAL A 98 6.24 -4.52 16.93
N GLU A 99 6.44 -3.72 15.89
CA GLU A 99 6.37 -2.26 15.95
C GLU A 99 5.84 -1.70 14.63
N TYR A 100 5.22 -0.53 14.66
CA TYR A 100 4.64 0.12 13.48
C TYR A 100 4.57 1.63 13.65
N ALA A 101 4.41 2.31 12.52
CA ALA A 101 4.11 3.74 12.43
C ALA A 101 3.07 3.96 11.33
N ILE A 102 2.17 4.92 11.56
CA ILE A 102 1.17 5.35 10.57
C ILE A 102 1.44 6.81 10.23
N SER A 103 1.86 7.08 9.02
CA SER A 103 2.08 8.42 8.46
C SER A 103 1.10 8.71 7.34
N GLU A 104 0.86 9.98 7.06
CA GLU A 104 0.03 10.42 5.94
C GLU A 104 0.81 11.29 4.98
N HIS A 105 0.41 11.25 3.70
CA HIS A 105 0.85 12.22 2.71
C HIS A 105 0.05 13.52 2.86
N ILE A 106 0.72 14.67 2.74
CA ILE A 106 0.04 15.97 2.67
C ILE A 106 -0.76 16.05 1.38
N GLU A 107 -0.18 15.58 0.29
CA GLU A 107 -0.77 15.52 -1.02
C GLU A 107 -1.87 14.45 -1.08
N TYR A 108 -2.80 14.60 -2.03
CA TYR A 108 -3.73 13.54 -2.36
C TYR A 108 -3.04 12.40 -3.12
N ALA A 109 -3.67 11.23 -3.12
CA ALA A 109 -3.16 10.05 -3.80
C ALA A 109 -2.88 10.31 -5.29
N GLY A 110 -1.79 9.71 -5.78
CA GLY A 110 -1.31 9.87 -7.14
C GLY A 110 0.05 10.58 -7.23
N VAL A 111 0.57 11.12 -6.13
CA VAL A 111 1.95 11.57 -6.02
C VAL A 111 2.81 10.39 -5.59
N HIS A 112 3.91 10.15 -6.32
CA HIS A 112 4.82 9.06 -5.96
C HIS A 112 5.33 9.21 -4.53
N SER A 113 5.31 8.14 -3.74
CA SER A 113 5.69 8.17 -2.32
C SER A 113 7.07 8.74 -2.04
N GLY A 114 7.98 8.68 -3.04
CA GLY A 114 9.31 9.28 -2.95
C GLY A 114 9.34 10.80 -3.05
N ASP A 115 8.28 11.40 -3.57
CA ASP A 115 8.15 12.84 -3.81
C ASP A 115 7.12 13.48 -2.87
N ALA A 116 6.29 12.65 -2.23
CA ALA A 116 5.26 13.11 -1.31
C ALA A 116 5.83 13.62 0.02
N THR A 117 5.16 14.62 0.60
CA THR A 117 5.47 15.15 1.92
C THR A 117 4.79 14.31 2.99
N LEU A 118 5.58 13.67 3.86
CA LEU A 118 5.08 12.83 4.93
C LEU A 118 4.88 13.61 6.23
N VAL A 119 3.75 13.35 6.90
CA VAL A 119 3.47 13.79 8.26
C VAL A 119 3.35 12.57 9.18
N PHE A 120 4.08 12.60 10.28
CA PHE A 120 4.01 11.57 11.31
C PHE A 120 3.92 12.21 12.71
N PRO A 121 3.05 11.70 13.60
CA PRO A 121 1.95 10.78 13.31
C PRO A 121 0.92 11.39 12.34
N ALA A 122 0.15 10.55 11.66
CA ALA A 122 -0.93 11.00 10.77
C ALA A 122 -1.90 11.91 11.54
N GLN A 123 -2.21 13.10 10.96
CA GLN A 123 -2.96 14.17 11.65
C GLN A 123 -4.41 14.30 11.17
N LYS A 124 -4.64 14.02 9.88
CA LYS A 124 -5.93 14.27 9.22
C LYS A 124 -6.64 12.98 8.84
N ILE A 125 -6.54 11.97 9.71
CA ILE A 125 -7.28 10.71 9.60
C ILE A 125 -8.17 10.51 10.83
N TYR A 126 -9.27 9.81 10.65
CA TYR A 126 -10.12 9.44 11.77
C TYR A 126 -9.48 8.31 12.59
N PHE A 127 -9.78 8.28 13.87
CA PHE A 127 -9.32 7.22 14.77
C PHE A 127 -9.70 5.81 14.25
N GLU A 128 -10.91 5.66 13.72
CA GLU A 128 -11.37 4.39 13.16
C GLU A 128 -10.58 3.99 11.90
N THR A 129 -10.16 4.97 11.09
CA THR A 129 -9.28 4.74 9.94
C THR A 129 -7.96 4.12 10.39
N ALA A 130 -7.31 4.70 11.40
CA ALA A 130 -6.07 4.17 11.95
C ALA A 130 -6.24 2.77 12.55
N ARG A 131 -7.34 2.51 13.27
CA ARG A 131 -7.66 1.16 13.78
C ARG A 131 -7.81 0.13 12.67
N ARG A 132 -8.49 0.49 11.57
CA ARG A 132 -8.66 -0.38 10.40
C ARG A 132 -7.32 -0.67 9.73
N ILE A 133 -6.49 0.34 9.50
CA ILE A 133 -5.15 0.19 8.93
C ILE A 133 -4.32 -0.78 9.78
N LYS A 134 -4.26 -0.55 11.10
CA LYS A 134 -3.56 -1.43 12.05
C LYS A 134 -4.07 -2.88 11.98
N LYS A 135 -5.39 -3.07 11.93
CA LYS A 135 -6.01 -4.41 11.84
C LYS A 135 -5.65 -5.09 10.51
N ILE A 136 -5.70 -4.36 9.40
CA ILE A 136 -5.36 -4.87 8.08
C ILE A 136 -3.88 -5.25 8.03
N GLY A 137 -2.99 -4.35 8.48
CA GLY A 137 -1.55 -4.60 8.52
C GLY A 137 -1.19 -5.88 9.29
N ARG A 138 -1.80 -6.10 10.45
CA ARG A 138 -1.63 -7.34 11.24
C ARG A 138 -2.11 -8.58 10.51
N ARG A 139 -3.26 -8.51 9.84
CA ARG A 139 -3.81 -9.65 9.08
C ARG A 139 -2.91 -10.04 7.92
N ILE A 140 -2.41 -9.04 7.16
CA ILE A 140 -1.51 -9.27 6.04
C ILE A 140 -0.15 -9.78 6.51
N ALA A 141 0.40 -9.21 7.59
CA ALA A 141 1.64 -9.70 8.17
C ALA A 141 1.54 -11.18 8.56
N LYS A 142 0.43 -11.57 9.16
CA LYS A 142 0.15 -12.96 9.54
C LYS A 142 -0.02 -13.88 8.34
N GLU A 143 -0.81 -13.47 7.35
CA GLU A 143 -1.07 -14.27 6.14
C GLU A 143 0.22 -14.53 5.35
N LEU A 144 1.07 -13.52 5.22
CA LEU A 144 2.36 -13.62 4.53
C LEU A 144 3.49 -14.15 5.42
N ASN A 145 3.21 -14.45 6.70
CA ASN A 145 4.19 -14.87 7.70
C ASN A 145 5.46 -14.00 7.70
N ILE A 146 5.27 -12.67 7.73
CA ILE A 146 6.36 -11.72 7.57
C ILE A 146 7.32 -11.80 8.77
N SER A 147 8.63 -11.87 8.48
CA SER A 147 9.71 -11.67 9.45
C SER A 147 10.71 -10.67 8.90
N GLY A 148 10.67 -9.46 9.43
CA GLY A 148 11.46 -8.32 8.97
C GLY A 148 10.64 -7.07 8.71
N PRO A 149 11.20 -6.10 7.97
CA PRO A 149 10.53 -4.85 7.68
C PRO A 149 9.51 -5.01 6.54
N PHE A 150 8.41 -4.29 6.62
CA PHE A 150 7.47 -4.16 5.52
C PHE A 150 6.77 -2.80 5.57
N ASN A 151 6.32 -2.38 4.41
CA ASN A 151 5.54 -1.15 4.23
C ASN A 151 4.25 -1.47 3.49
N MET A 152 3.17 -0.83 3.89
CA MET A 152 1.90 -0.89 3.18
C MET A 152 1.39 0.50 2.89
N GLN A 153 0.77 0.65 1.73
CA GLN A 153 0.11 1.89 1.34
C GLN A 153 -1.40 1.68 1.23
N PHE A 154 -2.11 2.69 1.72
CA PHE A 154 -3.56 2.71 1.81
C PHE A 154 -4.13 3.99 1.20
N LEU A 155 -5.30 3.87 0.61
CA LEU A 155 -6.17 5.00 0.31
C LEU A 155 -7.25 5.10 1.38
N ALA A 156 -7.52 6.31 1.85
CA ALA A 156 -8.58 6.57 2.81
C ALA A 156 -9.48 7.74 2.38
N LYS A 157 -10.79 7.52 2.46
CA LYS A 157 -11.83 8.54 2.25
C LYS A 157 -13.03 8.20 3.11
N ASN A 158 -13.51 9.14 3.93
CA ASN A 158 -14.71 8.98 4.77
C ASN A 158 -14.71 7.70 5.63
N ASN A 159 -13.61 7.35 6.26
CA ASN A 159 -13.39 6.09 7.00
C ASN A 159 -13.34 4.80 6.15
N GLU A 160 -13.52 4.87 4.86
CA GLU A 160 -13.20 3.74 3.98
C GLU A 160 -11.70 3.65 3.81
N VAL A 161 -11.17 2.45 3.91
CA VAL A 161 -9.74 2.17 3.80
C VAL A 161 -9.54 1.08 2.75
N LYS A 162 -8.74 1.37 1.74
CA LYS A 162 -8.39 0.43 0.68
C LYS A 162 -6.89 0.23 0.61
N VAL A 163 -6.46 -1.03 0.50
CA VAL A 163 -5.05 -1.38 0.32
C VAL A 163 -4.66 -1.15 -1.14
N ILE A 164 -3.52 -0.48 -1.37
CA ILE A 164 -2.94 -0.36 -2.72
C ILE A 164 -1.77 -1.31 -2.92
N GLU A 165 -0.86 -1.39 -1.95
CA GLU A 165 0.30 -2.28 -2.07
C GLU A 165 0.86 -2.69 -0.71
N CYS A 166 1.66 -3.77 -0.75
CA CYS A 166 2.47 -4.22 0.37
C CYS A 166 3.88 -4.52 -0.14
N ASN A 167 4.87 -3.83 0.41
CA ASN A 167 6.27 -3.97 0.07
C ASN A 167 7.01 -4.71 1.19
N LEU A 168 7.58 -5.87 0.88
CA LEU A 168 8.31 -6.70 1.85
C LEU A 168 9.77 -6.22 2.00
N ARG A 169 9.91 -4.95 2.33
CA ARG A 169 11.18 -4.24 2.53
C ARG A 169 10.97 -2.99 3.38
N ALA A 170 12.06 -2.44 3.91
CA ALA A 170 12.01 -1.11 4.50
C ALA A 170 11.67 -0.04 3.44
N SER A 171 10.83 0.91 3.82
CA SER A 171 10.51 2.10 3.03
C SER A 171 11.52 3.22 3.24
N ARG A 172 11.40 4.28 2.46
CA ARG A 172 12.20 5.50 2.68
C ARG A 172 11.81 6.25 3.95
N SER A 173 10.61 6.04 4.45
CA SER A 173 10.09 6.64 5.68
C SER A 173 10.65 5.99 6.96
N PHE A 174 11.18 4.78 6.91
CA PHE A 174 11.76 4.09 8.09
C PHE A 174 12.75 4.93 8.89
N PRO A 175 13.76 5.62 8.28
CA PRO A 175 14.66 6.49 9.04
C PRO A 175 13.95 7.67 9.70
N PHE A 176 12.94 8.22 9.05
CA PHE A 176 12.14 9.34 9.57
C PHE A 176 11.32 8.91 10.79
N VAL A 177 10.51 7.87 10.66
CA VAL A 177 9.69 7.37 11.78
C VAL A 177 10.55 6.87 12.93
N SER A 178 11.69 6.24 12.63
CA SER A 178 12.67 5.80 13.64
C SER A 178 13.21 6.97 14.48
N LYS A 179 13.50 8.10 13.84
CA LYS A 179 13.98 9.31 14.54
C LYS A 179 12.89 9.91 15.42
N VAL A 180 11.67 10.01 14.92
CA VAL A 180 10.54 10.59 15.68
C VAL A 180 10.19 9.73 16.88
N LEU A 181 10.10 8.42 16.71
CA LEU A 181 9.80 7.47 17.79
C LEU A 181 10.99 7.17 18.70
N LYS A 182 12.20 7.69 18.37
CA LYS A 182 13.46 7.38 19.07
C LYS A 182 13.71 5.87 19.17
N ARG A 183 13.32 5.14 18.14
CA ARG A 183 13.44 3.70 18.04
C ARG A 183 13.88 3.32 16.64
N ASN A 184 14.95 2.56 16.54
CA ASN A 184 15.55 2.19 15.25
C ASN A 184 14.83 0.97 14.65
N PHE A 185 13.84 1.20 13.79
CA PHE A 185 13.10 0.14 13.10
C PHE A 185 14.00 -0.76 12.24
N ILE A 186 15.03 -0.19 11.64
CA ILE A 186 16.00 -0.96 10.83
C ILE A 186 16.78 -1.93 11.72
N GLU A 187 17.22 -1.48 12.89
CA GLU A 187 17.93 -2.34 13.84
C GLU A 187 17.02 -3.48 14.32
N THR A 188 15.79 -3.16 14.72
CA THR A 188 14.82 -4.19 15.16
C THR A 188 14.59 -5.22 14.04
N ALA A 189 14.36 -4.75 12.81
CA ALA A 189 14.16 -5.62 11.65
C ALA A 189 15.38 -6.52 11.39
N THR A 190 16.58 -5.93 11.41
CA THR A 190 17.82 -6.68 11.19
C THR A 190 18.03 -7.75 12.26
N ARG A 191 17.81 -7.41 13.54
CA ARG A 191 17.93 -8.38 14.64
C ARG A 191 16.93 -9.54 14.49
N ILE A 192 15.69 -9.25 14.13
CA ILE A 192 14.66 -10.27 13.86
C ILE A 192 15.09 -11.21 12.72
N MET A 193 15.56 -10.65 11.61
CA MET A 193 15.98 -11.42 10.44
C MET A 193 17.21 -12.30 10.74
N LEU A 194 18.08 -11.89 11.66
CA LEU A 194 19.25 -12.64 12.11
C LEU A 194 18.96 -13.57 13.30
N GLY A 195 17.73 -13.60 13.80
CA GLY A 195 17.40 -14.35 15.02
C GLY A 195 18.08 -13.84 16.29
N ALA A 196 18.54 -12.57 16.28
CA ALA A 196 19.23 -11.95 17.42
C ALA A 196 18.21 -11.33 18.40
N PRO A 197 18.53 -11.25 19.69
CA PRO A 197 17.69 -10.58 20.67
C PRO A 197 17.46 -9.10 20.32
N TYR A 198 16.26 -8.61 20.52
CA TYR A 198 15.90 -7.21 20.36
C TYR A 198 15.04 -6.73 21.54
N SER A 199 15.02 -5.42 21.80
CA SER A 199 14.17 -4.87 22.84
C SER A 199 12.73 -4.78 22.34
N GLN A 200 11.80 -5.35 23.12
CA GLN A 200 10.37 -5.18 22.83
C GLN A 200 9.98 -3.70 22.95
N PRO A 201 9.15 -3.16 22.06
CA PRO A 201 8.60 -1.83 22.23
C PRO A 201 7.75 -1.77 23.48
N ASP A 202 7.80 -0.65 24.17
CA ASP A 202 6.81 -0.35 25.19
C ASP A 202 5.47 -0.15 24.48
N LYS A 203 4.48 -0.97 24.82
CA LYS A 203 3.14 -0.90 24.21
C LYS A 203 2.48 0.45 24.40
N SER A 204 2.81 1.16 25.50
CA SER A 204 2.32 2.49 25.76
C SER A 204 2.77 3.54 24.74
N ALA A 205 3.97 3.39 24.18
CA ALA A 205 4.48 4.33 23.17
C ALA A 205 3.72 4.29 21.84
N PHE A 206 3.04 3.16 21.55
CA PHE A 206 2.22 3.01 20.34
C PHE A 206 0.72 3.21 20.59
N ASP A 207 0.30 3.18 21.87
CA ASP A 207 -1.07 3.44 22.27
C ASP A 207 -1.30 4.93 22.65
N ILE A 208 -0.21 5.70 22.79
CA ILE A 208 -0.24 7.16 23.01
C ILE A 208 -0.67 7.94 21.76
N ASP A 209 -0.77 7.29 20.65
CA ASP A 209 -1.12 7.94 19.37
C ASP A 209 -2.49 8.65 19.37
N TRP A 210 -3.22 8.70 20.51
CA TRP A 210 -4.65 8.99 20.43
C TRP A 210 -5.24 9.67 21.70
N ILE A 211 -4.49 10.54 22.31
CA ILE A 211 -5.02 11.46 23.32
C ILE A 211 -5.15 12.86 22.73
#